data_b70360f74026e2755d62e2252d77c75e
#
_entry.id   b70360f74026e2755d62e2252d77c75e
#
_cell.length_a   1.000
_cell.length_b   1.000
_cell.length_c   1.000
_cell.angle_alpha   90.00
_cell.angle_beta   90.00
_cell.angle_gamma   90.00
#
_symmetry.space_group_name_H-M   'P 1'
#
loop_
_entity.id
_entity.type
_entity.pdbx_description
1 polymer ?
#
loop_
_entity_poly.entity_id
_entity_poly.type
_entity_poly.pdbx_seq_one_letter_code
_entity_poly.pdbx_strand_id
1 'polypeptide(L)'
;MRLVFVGPPGAGKGTQAKLLCDKWGIPQIATGDMLRAAKATGQLPADLVAQMALGVLVPDEVVVGLIATRSLEADARAGFLLDGFPRTVPQAKALDALLSSRGQALDAVLALEVPRELLLERAVLRRTDKRTGQIYHLKYKPPPPDAELEHRADDQEEVVRTRVETYEQMTTELLPYYEERGLLRRINGVGGVEEITSRILATLPTLPTLPAP
;
A
#
# COMPACT_ATOMS: atom_id res chain seq x y z
N MET A 1 -0.47 -4.08 16.17
CA MET A 1 -0.55 -4.97 15.00
C MET A 1 0.26 -4.39 13.85
N ARG A 2 1.11 -5.20 13.20
CA ARG A 2 1.97 -4.78 12.08
C ARG A 2 1.61 -5.58 10.85
N LEU A 3 1.06 -4.90 9.85
CA LEU A 3 0.54 -5.50 8.63
C LEU A 3 1.26 -4.97 7.40
N VAL A 4 1.25 -5.80 6.36
CA VAL A 4 1.70 -5.41 5.01
C VAL A 4 0.58 -5.67 4.03
N PHE A 5 0.31 -4.73 3.13
CA PHE A 5 -0.48 -4.98 1.93
C PHE A 5 0.42 -5.24 0.72
N VAL A 6 0.20 -6.38 0.08
CA VAL A 6 0.76 -6.75 -1.23
C VAL A 6 -0.36 -6.80 -2.26
N GLY A 7 -0.08 -6.36 -3.46
CA GLY A 7 -1.02 -6.39 -4.57
C GLY A 7 -0.70 -5.33 -5.63
N PRO A 8 -1.14 -5.54 -6.87
CA PRO A 8 -0.85 -4.64 -7.98
C PRO A 8 -1.50 -3.26 -7.83
N PRO A 9 -1.09 -2.26 -8.62
CA PRO A 9 -1.82 -0.99 -8.72
C PRO A 9 -3.28 -1.25 -9.14
N GLY A 10 -4.22 -0.49 -8.58
CA GLY A 10 -5.66 -0.72 -8.82
C GLY A 10 -6.31 -1.82 -7.97
N ALA A 11 -5.55 -2.61 -7.20
CA ALA A 11 -6.13 -3.68 -6.36
C ALA A 11 -7.02 -3.19 -5.19
N GLY A 12 -6.95 -1.91 -4.83
CA GLY A 12 -7.76 -1.34 -3.73
C GLY A 12 -7.03 -1.30 -2.38
N LYS A 13 -5.72 -1.55 -2.33
CA LYS A 13 -4.91 -1.55 -1.10
C LYS A 13 -5.15 -0.30 -0.23
N GLY A 14 -4.98 0.89 -0.80
CA GLY A 14 -5.11 2.14 -0.04
C GLY A 14 -6.52 2.36 0.54
N THR A 15 -7.57 1.92 -0.18
CA THR A 15 -8.95 1.99 0.33
C THR A 15 -9.14 1.08 1.53
N GLN A 16 -8.68 -0.16 1.43
CA GLN A 16 -8.78 -1.14 2.51
C GLN A 16 -7.85 -0.78 3.67
N ALA A 17 -6.64 -0.29 3.39
CA ALA A 17 -5.70 0.15 4.42
C ALA A 17 -6.31 1.24 5.31
N LYS A 18 -6.94 2.26 4.70
CA LYS A 18 -7.60 3.32 5.46
C LYS A 18 -8.66 2.77 6.42
N LEU A 19 -9.56 1.91 5.92
CA LEU A 19 -10.63 1.32 6.75
C LEU A 19 -10.08 0.48 7.91
N LEU A 20 -9.03 -0.30 7.66
CA LEU A 20 -8.40 -1.11 8.69
C LEU A 20 -7.64 -0.26 9.71
N CYS A 21 -6.92 0.75 9.24
CA CYS A 21 -6.19 1.67 10.12
C CYS A 21 -7.15 2.46 11.02
N ASP A 22 -8.26 2.97 10.48
CA ASP A 22 -9.30 3.66 11.25
C ASP A 22 -9.92 2.71 12.29
N LYS A 23 -10.15 1.44 11.93
CA LYS A 23 -10.72 0.43 12.84
C LYS A 23 -9.80 0.08 14.02
N TRP A 24 -8.48 0.05 13.80
CA TRP A 24 -7.52 -0.41 14.80
C TRP A 24 -6.71 0.71 15.45
N GLY A 25 -6.91 1.96 15.05
CA GLY A 25 -6.16 3.10 15.58
C GLY A 25 -4.66 3.02 15.29
N ILE A 26 -4.27 2.45 14.14
CA ILE A 26 -2.87 2.36 13.70
C ILE A 26 -2.66 3.20 12.43
N PRO A 27 -1.46 3.78 12.23
CA PRO A 27 -1.18 4.55 11.02
C PRO A 27 -1.03 3.66 9.78
N GLN A 28 -1.51 4.18 8.65
CA GLN A 28 -1.11 3.70 7.32
C GLN A 28 0.24 4.35 6.96
N ILE A 29 1.21 3.52 6.62
CA ILE A 29 2.50 3.96 6.09
C ILE A 29 2.52 3.62 4.60
N ALA A 30 2.10 4.59 3.78
CA ALA A 30 2.00 4.45 2.32
C ALA A 30 3.27 5.01 1.66
N THR A 31 4.16 4.14 1.20
CA THR A 31 5.43 4.57 0.57
C THR A 31 5.22 5.46 -0.65
N GLY A 32 4.18 5.19 -1.44
CA GLY A 32 3.85 6.04 -2.57
C GLY A 32 3.50 7.48 -2.17
N ASP A 33 2.78 7.67 -1.05
CA ASP A 33 2.43 9.01 -0.56
C ASP A 33 3.66 9.71 0.03
N MET A 34 4.49 8.98 0.77
CA MET A 34 5.76 9.51 1.30
C MET A 34 6.69 9.99 0.18
N LEU A 35 6.86 9.20 -0.86
CA LEU A 35 7.67 9.56 -2.03
C LEU A 35 7.08 10.76 -2.80
N ARG A 36 5.76 10.84 -2.95
CA ARG A 36 5.09 12.01 -3.55
C ARG A 36 5.29 13.27 -2.71
N ALA A 37 5.20 13.17 -1.39
CA ALA A 37 5.46 14.30 -0.49
C ALA A 37 6.92 14.75 -0.57
N ALA A 38 7.88 13.82 -0.54
CA ALA A 38 9.31 14.12 -0.70
C ALA A 38 9.64 14.75 -2.06
N LYS A 39 8.96 14.32 -3.14
CA LYS A 39 9.03 14.97 -4.45
C LYS A 39 8.51 16.40 -4.40
N ALA A 40 7.35 16.64 -3.81
CA ALA A 40 6.73 17.96 -3.73
C ALA A 40 7.57 18.97 -2.93
N THR A 41 8.34 18.50 -1.94
CA THR A 41 9.24 19.32 -1.12
C THR A 41 10.68 19.41 -1.67
N GLY A 42 10.95 18.82 -2.85
CA GLY A 42 12.29 18.84 -3.46
C GLY A 42 13.35 18.00 -2.74
N GLN A 43 12.93 17.08 -1.87
CA GLN A 43 13.85 16.21 -1.09
C GLN A 43 14.35 14.99 -1.88
N LEU A 44 13.77 14.73 -3.06
CA LEU A 44 14.21 13.64 -3.92
C LEU A 44 15.11 14.15 -5.06
N PRO A 45 16.19 13.44 -5.40
CA PRO A 45 16.99 13.69 -6.59
C PRO A 45 16.14 13.64 -7.88
N ALA A 46 16.50 14.45 -8.86
CA ALA A 46 15.72 14.60 -10.10
C ALA A 46 15.61 13.29 -10.91
N ASP A 47 16.65 12.46 -10.89
CA ASP A 47 16.68 11.14 -11.52
C ASP A 47 15.68 10.17 -10.88
N LEU A 48 15.54 10.17 -9.56
CA LEU A 48 14.53 9.37 -8.86
C LEU A 48 13.11 9.86 -9.19
N VAL A 49 12.92 11.16 -9.28
CA VAL A 49 11.62 11.74 -9.70
C VAL A 49 11.25 11.29 -11.10
N ALA A 50 12.22 11.24 -12.03
CA ALA A 50 12.00 10.75 -13.39
C ALA A 50 11.64 9.25 -13.41
N GLN A 51 12.34 8.40 -12.63
CA GLN A 51 12.04 6.97 -12.51
C GLN A 51 10.61 6.74 -11.98
N MET A 52 10.20 7.48 -10.94
CA MET A 52 8.84 7.40 -10.40
C MET A 52 7.76 7.75 -11.43
N ALA A 53 8.02 8.75 -12.30
CA ALA A 53 7.09 9.16 -13.35
C ALA A 53 6.89 8.07 -14.42
N LEU A 54 7.90 7.23 -14.64
CA LEU A 54 7.86 6.09 -15.56
C LEU A 54 7.29 4.81 -14.90
N GLY A 55 6.92 4.85 -13.62
CA GLY A 55 6.42 3.69 -12.90
C GLY A 55 7.50 2.69 -12.46
N VAL A 56 8.78 3.05 -12.61
CA VAL A 56 9.92 2.25 -12.16
C VAL A 56 10.06 2.31 -10.64
N LEU A 57 10.56 1.24 -10.02
CA LEU A 57 10.78 1.20 -8.57
C LEU A 57 11.95 2.12 -8.18
N VAL A 58 11.77 2.82 -7.07
CA VAL A 58 12.82 3.58 -6.40
C VAL A 58 13.81 2.60 -5.75
N PRO A 59 15.13 2.90 -5.70
CA PRO A 59 16.13 2.04 -5.07
C PRO A 59 15.75 1.60 -3.65
N ASP A 60 16.05 0.35 -3.32
CA ASP A 60 15.63 -0.30 -2.07
C ASP A 60 16.11 0.47 -0.83
N GLU A 61 17.34 0.98 -0.85
CA GLU A 61 17.94 1.72 0.29
C GLU A 61 17.14 2.97 0.64
N VAL A 62 16.64 3.69 -0.38
CA VAL A 62 15.84 4.90 -0.18
C VAL A 62 14.53 4.55 0.50
N VAL A 63 13.83 3.53 0.00
CA VAL A 63 12.52 3.14 0.54
C VAL A 63 12.66 2.54 1.93
N VAL A 64 13.65 1.67 2.15
CA VAL A 64 13.94 1.07 3.46
C VAL A 64 14.26 2.16 4.49
N GLY A 65 15.07 3.17 4.12
CA GLY A 65 15.40 4.29 4.99
C GLY A 65 14.16 5.10 5.40
N LEU A 66 13.25 5.38 4.46
CA LEU A 66 11.99 6.06 4.75
C LEU A 66 11.13 5.25 5.74
N ILE A 67 10.98 3.94 5.52
CA ILE A 67 10.21 3.07 6.42
C ILE A 67 10.86 2.97 7.79
N ALA A 68 12.19 2.82 7.85
CA ALA A 68 12.92 2.75 9.12
C ALA A 68 12.66 4.00 9.98
N THR A 69 12.69 5.18 9.37
CA THR A 69 12.42 6.45 10.07
C THR A 69 10.95 6.56 10.48
N ARG A 70 10.02 6.38 9.54
CA ARG A 70 8.57 6.55 9.79
C ARG A 70 8.02 5.58 10.83
N SER A 71 8.51 4.35 10.85
CA SER A 71 8.07 3.33 11.81
C SER A 71 8.56 3.56 13.24
N LEU A 72 9.42 4.54 13.49
CA LEU A 72 9.85 4.96 14.83
C LEU A 72 8.97 6.06 15.43
N GLU A 73 8.14 6.71 14.64
CA GLU A 73 7.26 7.78 15.13
C GLU A 73 6.28 7.25 16.18
N ALA A 74 5.85 8.14 17.07
CA ALA A 74 5.07 7.77 18.26
C ALA A 74 3.78 7.01 17.94
N ASP A 75 3.09 7.41 16.85
CA ASP A 75 1.84 6.79 16.39
C ASP A 75 2.03 5.36 15.84
N ALA A 76 3.24 5.04 15.34
CA ALA A 76 3.56 3.72 14.76
C ALA A 76 4.04 2.69 15.81
N ARG A 77 4.26 3.09 17.06
CA ARG A 77 4.80 2.19 18.10
C ARG A 77 3.86 1.03 18.43
N ALA A 78 2.56 1.29 18.50
CA ALA A 78 1.55 0.26 18.79
C ALA A 78 1.32 -0.70 17.61
N GLY A 79 1.69 -0.28 16.40
CA GLY A 79 1.50 -1.03 15.16
C GLY A 79 1.37 -0.10 13.97
N PHE A 80 1.31 -0.66 12.79
CA PHE A 80 1.15 0.06 11.53
C PHE A 80 0.71 -0.88 10.40
N LEU A 81 0.25 -0.29 9.32
CA LEU A 81 -0.01 -1.00 8.08
C LEU A 81 0.85 -0.40 6.97
N LEU A 82 1.74 -1.21 6.38
CA LEU A 82 2.56 -0.82 5.23
C LEU A 82 1.77 -1.00 3.93
N ASP A 83 1.69 0.06 3.12
CA ASP A 83 1.08 0.04 1.79
C ASP A 83 2.11 0.42 0.73
N GLY A 84 2.37 -0.50 -0.20
CA GLY A 84 3.34 -0.34 -1.27
C GLY A 84 4.80 -0.63 -0.89
N PHE A 85 5.03 -1.24 0.26
CA PHE A 85 6.32 -1.78 0.71
C PHE A 85 6.06 -3.02 1.59
N PRO A 86 6.88 -4.10 1.49
CA PRO A 86 7.95 -4.27 0.50
C PRO A 86 7.40 -4.59 -0.90
N ARG A 87 8.23 -4.39 -1.93
CA ARG A 87 7.92 -4.75 -3.32
C ARG A 87 8.87 -5.79 -3.90
N THR A 88 9.98 -6.04 -3.21
CA THR A 88 11.01 -7.02 -3.61
C THR A 88 11.38 -7.89 -2.42
N VAL A 89 11.91 -9.09 -2.68
CA VAL A 89 12.38 -9.98 -1.61
C VAL A 89 13.53 -9.35 -0.79
N PRO A 90 14.51 -8.63 -1.38
CA PRO A 90 15.49 -7.87 -0.60
C PRO A 90 14.86 -6.86 0.37
N GLN A 91 13.84 -6.10 -0.07
CA GLN A 91 13.09 -5.21 0.81
C GLN A 91 12.39 -5.95 1.95
N ALA A 92 11.79 -7.11 1.67
CA ALA A 92 11.13 -7.93 2.69
C ALA A 92 12.13 -8.41 3.76
N LYS A 93 13.31 -8.88 3.34
CA LYS A 93 14.39 -9.27 4.25
C LYS A 93 14.89 -8.10 5.09
N ALA A 94 15.01 -6.92 4.50
CA ALA A 94 15.40 -5.70 5.21
C ALA A 94 14.34 -5.29 6.25
N LEU A 95 13.05 -5.42 5.93
CA LEU A 95 11.95 -5.19 6.86
C LEU A 95 11.99 -6.18 8.02
N ASP A 96 12.16 -7.47 7.75
CA ASP A 96 12.25 -8.50 8.78
C ASP A 96 13.44 -8.25 9.73
N ALA A 97 14.60 -7.89 9.19
CA ALA A 97 15.78 -7.53 9.99
C ALA A 97 15.54 -6.28 10.85
N LEU A 98 14.90 -5.25 10.28
CA LEU A 98 14.54 -4.02 10.98
C LEU A 98 13.60 -4.31 12.16
N LEU A 99 12.55 -5.08 11.95
CA LEU A 99 11.59 -5.43 13.00
C LEU A 99 12.24 -6.32 14.07
N SER A 100 12.98 -7.35 13.64
CA SER A 100 13.69 -8.25 14.55
C SER A 100 14.68 -7.54 15.45
N SER A 101 15.43 -6.56 14.95
CA SER A 101 16.35 -5.74 15.74
C SER A 101 15.66 -4.94 16.86
N ARG A 102 14.33 -4.81 16.78
CA ARG A 102 13.47 -4.12 17.76
C ARG A 102 12.63 -5.08 18.60
N GLY A 103 12.86 -6.40 18.49
CA GLY A 103 12.03 -7.41 19.13
C GLY A 103 10.59 -7.43 18.60
N GLN A 104 10.39 -7.06 17.36
CA GLN A 104 9.08 -6.96 16.69
C GLN A 104 9.02 -7.94 15.51
N ALA A 105 7.81 -8.27 15.08
CA ALA A 105 7.55 -9.09 13.90
C ALA A 105 6.31 -8.58 13.16
N LEU A 106 6.12 -9.03 11.92
CA LEU A 106 4.86 -8.87 11.19
C LEU A 106 3.82 -9.85 11.73
N ASP A 107 2.58 -9.40 11.80
CA ASP A 107 1.44 -10.24 12.21
C ASP A 107 0.80 -10.93 10.99
N ALA A 108 0.70 -10.23 9.85
CA ALA A 108 0.21 -10.80 8.59
C ALA A 108 0.61 -9.95 7.37
N VAL A 109 0.60 -10.60 6.21
CA VAL A 109 0.76 -10.00 4.89
C VAL A 109 -0.51 -10.28 4.09
N LEU A 110 -1.21 -9.22 3.71
CA LEU A 110 -2.51 -9.26 3.03
C LEU A 110 -2.29 -9.10 1.52
N ALA A 111 -2.47 -10.16 0.76
CA ALA A 111 -2.32 -10.14 -0.70
C ALA A 111 -3.69 -9.99 -1.36
N LEU A 112 -3.94 -8.82 -1.97
CA LEU A 112 -5.16 -8.60 -2.75
C LEU A 112 -4.97 -9.12 -4.18
N GLU A 113 -5.78 -10.11 -4.55
CA GLU A 113 -5.79 -10.74 -5.86
C GLU A 113 -6.95 -10.20 -6.69
N VAL A 114 -6.64 -9.60 -7.84
CA VAL A 114 -7.62 -8.94 -8.72
C VAL A 114 -7.24 -9.21 -10.19
N PRO A 115 -8.19 -9.56 -11.06
CA PRO A 115 -7.93 -9.73 -12.50
C PRO A 115 -7.34 -8.48 -13.15
N ARG A 116 -6.43 -8.69 -14.12
CA ARG A 116 -5.66 -7.61 -14.78
C ARG A 116 -6.54 -6.53 -15.41
N GLU A 117 -7.62 -6.94 -16.06
CA GLU A 117 -8.56 -6.03 -16.74
C GLU A 117 -9.20 -5.06 -15.74
N LEU A 118 -9.57 -5.58 -14.57
CA LEU A 118 -10.18 -4.78 -13.51
C LEU A 118 -9.17 -3.85 -12.82
N LEU A 119 -7.88 -4.24 -12.77
CA LEU A 119 -6.82 -3.38 -12.24
C LEU A 119 -6.64 -2.12 -13.06
N LEU A 120 -6.61 -2.26 -14.41
CA LEU A 120 -6.48 -1.14 -15.32
C LEU A 120 -7.66 -0.18 -15.18
N GLU A 121 -8.91 -0.68 -15.25
CA GLU A 121 -10.10 0.13 -15.06
C GLU A 121 -10.04 0.91 -13.73
N ARG A 122 -9.73 0.20 -12.64
CA ARG A 122 -9.71 0.80 -11.30
C ARG A 122 -8.63 1.86 -11.14
N ALA A 123 -7.44 1.66 -11.71
CA ALA A 123 -6.35 2.63 -11.59
C ALA A 123 -6.59 3.86 -12.47
N VAL A 124 -6.99 3.68 -13.72
CA VAL A 124 -7.20 4.78 -14.68
C VAL A 124 -8.37 5.68 -14.29
N LEU A 125 -9.44 5.11 -13.73
CA LEU A 125 -10.62 5.86 -13.28
C LEU A 125 -10.49 6.41 -11.85
N ARG A 126 -9.35 6.22 -11.19
CA ARG A 126 -9.08 6.80 -9.87
C ARG A 126 -8.90 8.31 -9.96
N ARG A 127 -9.43 9.02 -8.95
CA ARG A 127 -9.19 10.45 -8.74
C ARG A 127 -8.87 10.69 -7.28
N THR A 128 -8.06 11.71 -7.03
CA THR A 128 -7.74 12.16 -5.67
C THR A 128 -8.23 13.59 -5.51
N ASP A 129 -8.93 13.87 -4.42
CA ASP A 129 -9.26 15.25 -4.06
C ASP A 129 -8.00 15.90 -3.49
N LYS A 130 -7.56 17.01 -4.11
CA LYS A 130 -6.35 17.75 -3.71
C LYS A 130 -6.42 18.34 -2.31
N ARG A 131 -7.62 18.73 -1.86
CA ARG A 131 -7.81 19.38 -0.57
C ARG A 131 -7.79 18.37 0.58
N THR A 132 -8.39 17.21 0.38
CA THR A 132 -8.64 16.23 1.46
C THR A 132 -7.77 14.98 1.35
N GLY A 133 -7.12 14.73 0.21
CA GLY A 133 -6.44 13.48 -0.09
C GLY A 133 -7.38 12.29 -0.31
N GLN A 134 -8.71 12.52 -0.26
CA GLN A 134 -9.70 11.48 -0.42
C GLN A 134 -9.63 10.87 -1.82
N ILE A 135 -9.64 9.53 -1.86
CA ILE A 135 -9.64 8.77 -3.12
C ILE A 135 -11.08 8.51 -3.55
N TYR A 136 -11.37 8.84 -4.80
CA TYR A 136 -12.60 8.57 -5.51
C TYR A 136 -12.36 7.68 -6.72
N HIS A 137 -13.44 7.11 -7.22
CA HIS A 137 -13.43 6.32 -8.46
C HIS A 137 -14.62 6.74 -9.32
N LEU A 138 -14.38 7.18 -10.55
CA LEU A 138 -15.41 7.78 -11.40
C LEU A 138 -16.65 6.90 -11.62
N LYS A 139 -16.49 5.56 -11.55
CA LYS A 139 -17.58 4.59 -11.74
C LYS A 139 -18.13 4.05 -10.42
N TYR A 140 -17.28 3.68 -9.45
CA TYR A 140 -17.70 2.92 -8.26
C TYR A 140 -17.86 3.76 -6.99
N LYS A 141 -17.24 4.95 -6.95
CA LYS A 141 -17.34 5.91 -5.86
C LYS A 141 -17.17 7.32 -6.42
N PRO A 142 -18.18 7.85 -7.15
CA PRO A 142 -18.10 9.17 -7.78
C PRO A 142 -17.78 10.26 -6.75
N PRO A 143 -16.95 11.25 -7.13
CA PRO A 143 -16.66 12.39 -6.27
C PRO A 143 -17.87 13.31 -6.12
N PRO A 144 -17.96 14.08 -5.02
CA PRO A 144 -18.96 15.15 -4.91
C PRO A 144 -18.66 16.28 -5.91
N PRO A 145 -19.67 17.10 -6.27
CA PRO A 145 -19.50 18.14 -7.31
C PRO A 145 -18.46 19.22 -6.99
N ASP A 146 -18.17 19.44 -5.72
CA ASP A 146 -17.24 20.45 -5.22
C ASP A 146 -15.80 19.91 -4.99
N ALA A 147 -15.53 18.65 -5.31
CA ALA A 147 -14.22 18.05 -5.15
C ALA A 147 -13.21 18.63 -6.16
N GLU A 148 -12.04 18.99 -5.68
CA GLU A 148 -10.92 19.41 -6.52
C GLU A 148 -10.08 18.19 -6.96
N LEU A 149 -10.48 17.61 -8.08
CA LEU A 149 -9.91 16.34 -8.52
C LEU A 149 -8.54 16.48 -9.18
N GLU A 150 -7.66 15.59 -8.82
CA GLU A 150 -6.41 15.29 -9.51
C GLU A 150 -6.46 13.90 -10.13
N HIS A 151 -6.04 13.80 -11.39
CA HIS A 151 -5.65 12.53 -11.99
C HIS A 151 -4.13 12.40 -11.84
N ARG A 152 -3.67 11.49 -11.01
CA ARG A 152 -2.24 11.30 -10.73
C ARG A 152 -1.50 10.92 -12.02
N ALA A 153 -0.27 11.40 -12.18
CA ALA A 153 0.53 11.06 -13.35
C ALA A 153 0.77 9.54 -13.49
N ASP A 154 0.88 8.85 -12.36
CA ASP A 154 1.07 7.40 -12.30
C ASP A 154 -0.23 6.58 -12.45
N ASP A 155 -1.37 7.24 -12.72
CA ASP A 155 -2.66 6.63 -13.07
C ASP A 155 -2.99 6.73 -14.58
N GLN A 156 -2.08 7.27 -15.38
CA GLN A 156 -2.17 7.20 -16.83
C GLN A 156 -2.06 5.75 -17.29
N GLU A 157 -2.85 5.36 -18.29
CA GLU A 157 -3.01 3.95 -18.67
C GLU A 157 -1.68 3.25 -18.98
N GLU A 158 -0.80 3.89 -19.74
CA GLU A 158 0.51 3.33 -20.10
C GLU A 158 1.38 3.11 -18.85
N VAL A 159 1.38 4.06 -17.91
CA VAL A 159 2.12 3.96 -16.66
C VAL A 159 1.54 2.86 -15.76
N VAL A 160 0.21 2.74 -15.71
CA VAL A 160 -0.46 1.66 -14.97
C VAL A 160 -0.09 0.30 -15.54
N ARG A 161 -0.04 0.14 -16.87
CA ARG A 161 0.40 -1.11 -17.53
C ARG A 161 1.81 -1.48 -17.10
N THR A 162 2.76 -0.56 -17.19
CA THR A 162 4.15 -0.75 -16.73
C THR A 162 4.22 -1.15 -15.27
N ARG A 163 3.44 -0.51 -14.41
CA ARG A 163 3.40 -0.80 -12.97
C ARG A 163 2.81 -2.19 -12.66
N VAL A 164 1.81 -2.63 -13.43
CA VAL A 164 1.26 -3.99 -13.31
C VAL A 164 2.30 -5.01 -13.74
N GLU A 165 3.00 -4.79 -14.84
CA GLU A 165 4.07 -5.66 -15.32
C GLU A 165 5.24 -5.72 -14.32
N THR A 166 5.65 -4.58 -13.77
CA THR A 166 6.67 -4.53 -12.70
C THR A 166 6.24 -5.33 -11.47
N TYR A 167 4.96 -5.24 -11.08
CA TYR A 167 4.42 -6.05 -9.99
C TYR A 167 4.49 -7.54 -10.31
N GLU A 168 4.06 -7.94 -11.49
CA GLU A 168 4.07 -9.35 -11.92
C GLU A 168 5.49 -9.93 -11.95
N GLN A 169 6.49 -9.16 -12.39
CA GLN A 169 7.88 -9.59 -12.52
C GLN A 169 8.64 -9.60 -11.19
N MET A 170 8.42 -8.65 -10.32
CA MET A 170 9.27 -8.42 -9.14
C MET A 170 8.56 -8.66 -7.81
N THR A 171 7.29 -8.24 -7.72
CA THR A 171 6.57 -8.25 -6.44
C THR A 171 5.87 -9.58 -6.18
N THR A 172 5.54 -10.33 -7.24
CA THR A 172 4.91 -11.66 -7.11
C THR A 172 5.79 -12.63 -6.35
N GLU A 173 7.12 -12.49 -6.43
CA GLU A 173 8.09 -13.31 -5.67
C GLU A 173 7.99 -13.14 -4.14
N LEU A 174 7.33 -12.08 -3.67
CA LEU A 174 7.04 -11.91 -2.25
C LEU A 174 6.02 -12.92 -1.71
N LEU A 175 5.12 -13.42 -2.58
CA LEU A 175 4.05 -14.30 -2.13
C LEU A 175 4.61 -15.61 -1.54
N PRO A 176 5.46 -16.40 -2.25
CA PRO A 176 6.08 -17.59 -1.67
C PRO A 176 6.96 -17.24 -0.45
N TYR A 177 7.69 -16.11 -0.48
CA TYR A 177 8.51 -15.69 0.65
C TYR A 177 7.73 -15.57 1.96
N TYR A 178 6.52 -14.99 1.92
CA TYR A 178 5.67 -14.84 3.10
C TYR A 178 4.80 -16.06 3.36
N GLU A 179 4.49 -16.86 2.35
CA GLU A 179 3.74 -18.11 2.49
C GLU A 179 4.53 -19.15 3.30
N GLU A 180 5.82 -19.33 2.99
CA GLU A 180 6.75 -20.18 3.75
C GLU A 180 6.88 -19.80 5.23
N ARG A 181 6.61 -18.54 5.57
CA ARG A 181 6.62 -18.00 6.94
C ARG A 181 5.27 -18.05 7.63
N GLY A 182 4.24 -18.57 6.97
CA GLY A 182 2.88 -18.63 7.49
C GLY A 182 2.19 -17.26 7.66
N LEU A 183 2.78 -16.20 7.09
CA LEU A 183 2.28 -14.81 7.23
C LEU A 183 1.29 -14.42 6.14
N LEU A 184 1.32 -15.07 4.97
CA LEU A 184 0.51 -14.69 3.82
C LEU A 184 -0.98 -14.97 4.02
N ARG A 185 -1.81 -14.00 3.67
CA ARG A 185 -3.27 -14.12 3.59
C ARG A 185 -3.71 -13.66 2.21
N ARG A 186 -4.18 -14.60 1.38
CA ARG A 186 -4.69 -14.32 0.03
C ARG A 186 -6.14 -13.89 0.12
N ILE A 187 -6.47 -12.74 -0.46
CA ILE A 187 -7.80 -12.15 -0.40
C ILE A 187 -8.27 -11.85 -1.83
N ASN A 188 -9.42 -12.41 -2.18
CA ASN A 188 -10.09 -12.01 -3.42
C ASN A 188 -10.52 -10.54 -3.34
N GLY A 189 -9.87 -9.69 -4.15
CA GLY A 189 -10.11 -8.25 -4.22
C GLY A 189 -11.23 -7.84 -5.21
N VAL A 190 -12.05 -8.79 -5.67
CA VAL A 190 -13.22 -8.52 -6.51
C VAL A 190 -14.46 -8.39 -5.64
N GLY A 191 -15.26 -7.34 -5.87
CA GLY A 191 -16.49 -7.06 -5.12
C GLY A 191 -16.53 -5.65 -4.56
N GLY A 192 -17.50 -5.38 -3.71
CA GLY A 192 -17.67 -4.12 -3.01
C GLY A 192 -16.63 -3.92 -1.90
N VAL A 193 -16.43 -2.66 -1.50
CA VAL A 193 -15.44 -2.29 -0.49
C VAL A 193 -15.68 -3.03 0.83
N GLU A 194 -16.92 -3.05 1.32
CA GLU A 194 -17.30 -3.70 2.58
C GLU A 194 -17.13 -5.22 2.52
N GLU A 195 -17.44 -5.83 1.38
CA GLU A 195 -17.28 -7.26 1.16
C GLU A 195 -15.79 -7.66 1.23
N ILE A 196 -14.92 -6.89 0.58
CA ILE A 196 -13.48 -7.12 0.63
C ILE A 196 -12.95 -6.90 2.06
N THR A 197 -13.42 -5.85 2.75
CA THR A 197 -13.07 -5.61 4.16
C THR A 197 -13.43 -6.81 5.04
N SER A 198 -14.64 -7.36 4.86
CA SER A 198 -15.10 -8.53 5.60
C SER A 198 -14.24 -9.76 5.34
N ARG A 199 -13.85 -10.00 4.08
CA ARG A 199 -12.90 -11.09 3.73
C ARG A 199 -11.54 -10.89 4.41
N ILE A 200 -11.00 -9.68 4.43
CA ILE A 200 -9.74 -9.38 5.11
C ILE A 200 -9.85 -9.70 6.60
N LEU A 201 -10.88 -9.17 7.25
CA LEU A 201 -11.08 -9.37 8.69
C LEU A 201 -11.23 -10.85 9.07
N ALA A 202 -11.86 -11.66 8.21
CA ALA A 202 -12.02 -13.10 8.44
C ALA A 202 -10.69 -13.87 8.37
N THR A 203 -9.64 -13.33 7.74
CA THR A 203 -8.32 -13.99 7.65
C THR A 203 -7.36 -13.60 8.77
N LEU A 204 -7.69 -12.57 9.53
CA LEU A 204 -6.86 -12.07 10.61
C LEU A 204 -7.28 -12.69 11.94
N PRO A 205 -6.32 -12.97 12.84
CA PRO A 205 -6.66 -13.45 14.17
C PRO A 205 -7.54 -12.41 14.88
N THR A 206 -8.48 -12.89 15.68
CA THR A 206 -9.33 -12.03 16.52
C THR A 206 -8.41 -11.29 17.48
N LEU A 207 -8.15 -10.04 17.21
CA LEU A 207 -7.34 -9.20 18.08
C LEU A 207 -8.12 -8.88 19.35
N PRO A 208 -7.46 -8.89 20.51
CA PRO A 208 -8.05 -8.25 21.67
C PRO A 208 -8.35 -6.80 21.32
N THR A 209 -9.60 -6.41 21.47
CA THR A 209 -10.01 -5.00 21.36
C THR A 209 -9.10 -4.18 22.27
N LEU A 210 -8.35 -3.24 21.68
CA LEU A 210 -7.64 -2.24 22.49
C LEU A 210 -8.66 -1.58 23.39
N PRO A 211 -8.38 -1.42 24.70
CA PRO A 211 -9.26 -0.63 25.55
C PRO A 211 -9.40 0.76 24.91
N ALA A 212 -10.64 1.24 24.86
CA ALA A 212 -10.93 2.59 24.42
C ALA A 212 -10.10 3.60 25.22
N PRO A 213 -9.63 4.70 24.59
CA PRO A 213 -8.83 5.72 25.25
C PRO A 213 -9.57 6.39 26.41
#